data_73e42c311f5f96c66970386f223f079d
#
_entry.id   73e42c311f5f96c66970386f223f079d
#
_cell.length_a   1.000
_cell.length_b   1.000
_cell.length_c   1.000
_cell.angle_alpha   90.00
_cell.angle_beta   90.00
_cell.angle_gamma   90.00
#
_symmetry.space_group_name_H-M   'P 1'
#
loop_
_entity.id
_entity.type
_entity.pdbx_description
1 polymer ?
#
loop_
_entity_poly.entity_id
_entity_poly.type
_entity_poly.pdbx_seq_one_letter_code
_entity_poly.pdbx_strand_id
1 'polypeptide(L)'
;FAEHIRRLPAEGGPSGADWLDQLPALVSGLLDEWGLTPFAEVRHGQAALVIPVRGDDVPRNGAVLKVVWPRAETATEHLALRRWDGHGAVRLLRADPARGALLLERLTTEDLTEVWDEQACEVVGRLYRQLHVDPYPQAPRLSTWARRQAEALTTMRDALPRRVIEQVNS
;
A
#
# COMPACT_ATOMS: atom_id res chain seq x y z
N PHE A 1 14.23 1.78 6.59
CA PHE A 1 13.21 2.34 5.65
C PHE A 1 13.86 3.25 4.61
N ALA A 2 14.44 4.38 5.01
CA ALA A 2 15.00 5.37 4.07
C ALA A 2 16.06 4.78 3.13
N GLU A 3 16.95 3.96 3.63
CA GLU A 3 17.98 3.29 2.82
C GLU A 3 17.37 2.32 1.78
N HIS A 4 16.33 1.60 2.16
CA HIS A 4 15.61 0.72 1.24
C HIS A 4 14.96 1.52 0.11
N ILE A 5 14.23 2.60 0.44
CA ILE A 5 13.58 3.47 -0.56
C ILE A 5 14.59 4.08 -1.54
N ARG A 6 15.75 4.54 -1.05
CA ARG A 6 16.81 5.12 -1.93
C ARG A 6 17.36 4.13 -2.95
N ARG A 7 17.32 2.84 -2.66
CA ARG A 7 17.83 1.78 -3.54
C ARG A 7 16.83 1.29 -4.57
N LEU A 8 15.53 1.60 -4.39
CA LEU A 8 14.50 1.17 -5.32
C LEU A 8 14.53 2.01 -6.60
N PRO A 9 14.35 1.40 -7.78
CA PRO A 9 14.28 2.13 -9.04
C PRO A 9 13.04 3.03 -9.08
N ALA A 10 13.17 4.20 -9.69
CA ALA A 10 12.05 5.09 -9.97
C ALA A 10 11.23 4.49 -11.13
N GLU A 11 10.00 4.08 -10.84
CA GLU A 11 9.07 3.54 -11.85
C GLU A 11 8.00 4.59 -12.19
N GLY A 12 8.38 5.56 -13.05
CA GLY A 12 7.43 6.57 -13.56
C GLY A 12 7.03 7.67 -12.57
N GLY A 13 7.75 7.78 -11.43
CA GLY A 13 7.55 8.81 -10.40
C GLY A 13 8.86 9.44 -9.94
N PRO A 14 8.86 10.25 -8.87
CA PRO A 14 10.08 10.78 -8.29
C PRO A 14 11.00 9.65 -7.82
N SER A 15 12.31 9.90 -7.82
CA SER A 15 13.24 8.96 -7.20
C SER A 15 12.93 8.77 -5.72
N GLY A 16 13.28 7.61 -5.14
CA GLY A 16 13.09 7.39 -3.71
C GLY A 16 13.81 8.42 -2.85
N ALA A 17 14.95 8.94 -3.30
CA ALA A 17 15.70 10.00 -2.62
C ALA A 17 14.92 11.31 -2.63
N ASP A 18 14.47 11.77 -3.80
CA ASP A 18 13.71 13.03 -3.93
C ASP A 18 12.40 12.99 -3.12
N TRP A 19 11.72 11.84 -3.12
CA TRP A 19 10.52 11.66 -2.31
C TRP A 19 10.80 11.73 -0.81
N LEU A 20 11.87 11.09 -0.34
CA LEU A 20 12.28 11.13 1.07
C LEU A 20 12.65 12.53 1.52
N ASP A 21 13.32 13.30 0.67
CA ASP A 21 13.72 14.68 0.98
C ASP A 21 12.50 15.61 1.07
N GLN A 22 11.44 15.36 0.29
CA GLN A 22 10.18 16.11 0.33
C GLN A 22 9.19 15.60 1.40
N LEU A 23 9.36 14.37 1.90
CA LEU A 23 8.42 13.72 2.79
C LEU A 23 8.10 14.50 4.07
N PRO A 24 9.06 15.14 4.78
CA PRO A 24 8.75 15.90 5.98
C PRO A 24 7.81 17.08 5.71
N ALA A 25 8.07 17.85 4.64
CA ALA A 25 7.23 18.99 4.25
C ALA A 25 5.84 18.52 3.78
N LEU A 26 5.79 17.43 3.02
CA LEU A 26 4.54 16.83 2.56
C LEU A 26 3.68 16.37 3.75
N VAL A 27 4.27 15.67 4.72
CA VAL A 27 3.57 15.21 5.93
C VAL A 27 3.05 16.38 6.75
N SER A 28 3.91 17.39 7.01
CA SER A 28 3.49 18.59 7.77
C SER A 28 2.32 19.29 7.09
N GLY A 29 2.39 19.52 5.78
CA GLY A 29 1.30 20.16 5.03
C GLY A 29 -0.02 19.34 5.06
N LEU A 30 0.06 18.02 4.99
CA LEU A 30 -1.12 17.15 5.10
C LEU A 30 -1.74 17.19 6.49
N LEU A 31 -0.92 17.17 7.54
CA LEU A 31 -1.39 17.25 8.92
C LEU A 31 -2.11 18.57 9.19
N ASP A 32 -1.51 19.68 8.77
CA ASP A 32 -2.09 21.03 8.92
C ASP A 32 -3.40 21.18 8.12
N GLU A 33 -3.39 20.79 6.84
CA GLU A 33 -4.57 20.92 5.96
C GLU A 33 -5.75 20.05 6.39
N TRP A 34 -5.44 18.86 6.93
CA TRP A 34 -6.48 17.91 7.35
C TRP A 34 -6.84 18.02 8.84
N GLY A 35 -6.26 18.96 9.58
CA GLY A 35 -6.50 19.16 11.00
C GLY A 35 -6.12 17.95 11.84
N LEU A 36 -4.99 17.31 11.52
CA LEU A 36 -4.57 16.06 12.13
C LEU A 36 -3.38 16.27 13.08
N THR A 37 -3.37 15.54 14.19
CA THR A 37 -2.27 15.55 15.16
C THR A 37 -1.76 14.12 15.36
N PRO A 38 -0.47 13.84 15.13
CA PRO A 38 0.14 12.57 15.46
C PRO A 38 0.06 12.28 16.97
N PHE A 39 -0.22 11.03 17.36
CA PHE A 39 -0.37 10.69 18.78
C PHE A 39 0.35 9.40 19.21
N ALA A 40 0.93 8.66 18.28
CA ALA A 40 1.65 7.43 18.59
C ALA A 40 2.85 7.28 17.64
N GLU A 41 3.62 6.23 17.84
CA GLU A 41 4.82 5.95 17.06
C GLU A 41 4.51 5.81 15.56
N VAL A 42 5.34 6.47 14.76
CA VAL A 42 5.30 6.40 13.30
C VAL A 42 5.86 5.05 12.85
N ARG A 43 5.12 4.36 12.00
CA ARG A 43 5.54 3.10 11.39
C ARG A 43 5.78 3.27 9.90
N HIS A 44 6.38 2.29 9.30
CA HIS A 44 6.58 2.27 7.84
C HIS A 44 6.36 0.87 7.27
N GLY A 45 5.85 0.83 6.05
CA GLY A 45 5.86 -0.36 5.20
C GLY A 45 7.08 -0.37 4.27
N GLN A 46 6.98 -1.11 3.17
CA GLN A 46 8.06 -1.15 2.17
C GLN A 46 8.22 0.18 1.41
N ALA A 47 7.11 0.84 1.08
CA ALA A 47 7.08 2.07 0.28
C ALA A 47 6.06 3.10 0.81
N ALA A 48 5.80 3.11 2.11
CA ALA A 48 4.84 4.01 2.73
C ALA A 48 5.24 4.35 4.16
N LEU A 49 4.93 5.58 4.57
CA LEU A 49 4.94 6.04 5.95
C LEU A 49 3.53 5.91 6.52
N VAL A 50 3.42 5.49 7.77
CA VAL A 50 2.15 5.20 8.46
C VAL A 50 2.15 5.93 9.80
N ILE A 51 1.32 6.95 9.93
CA ILE A 51 1.28 7.87 11.06
C ILE A 51 -0.07 7.75 11.76
N PRO A 52 -0.15 7.25 13.01
CA PRO A 52 -1.36 7.31 13.79
C PRO A 52 -1.72 8.76 14.13
N VAL A 53 -2.96 9.18 13.81
CA VAL A 53 -3.41 10.57 13.92
C VAL A 53 -4.76 10.68 14.62
N ARG A 54 -4.99 11.83 15.24
CA ARG A 54 -6.27 12.29 15.78
C ARG A 54 -6.66 13.61 15.12
N GLY A 55 -7.94 13.95 15.16
CA GLY A 55 -8.50 15.19 14.66
C GLY A 55 -10.01 15.22 14.90
N ASP A 56 -10.64 16.33 14.63
CA ASP A 56 -12.07 16.51 14.91
C ASP A 56 -12.96 15.67 13.98
N ASP A 57 -12.51 15.48 12.73
CA ASP A 57 -13.25 14.75 11.68
C ASP A 57 -12.86 13.27 11.56
N VAL A 58 -12.20 12.69 12.57
CA VAL A 58 -11.81 11.28 12.57
C VAL A 58 -12.46 10.51 13.72
N PRO A 59 -12.59 9.18 13.63
CA PRO A 59 -13.14 8.35 14.72
C PRO A 59 -12.41 8.58 16.06
N ARG A 60 -13.11 8.43 17.18
CA ARG A 60 -12.56 8.66 18.55
C ARG A 60 -11.32 7.81 18.86
N ASN A 61 -11.21 6.63 18.28
CA ASN A 61 -10.03 5.76 18.41
C ASN A 61 -8.86 6.21 17.53
N GLY A 62 -9.01 7.31 16.78
CA GLY A 62 -8.04 7.84 15.86
C GLY A 62 -8.16 7.26 14.44
N ALA A 63 -7.28 7.73 13.59
CA ALA A 63 -7.11 7.28 12.22
C ALA A 63 -5.62 7.04 11.92
N VAL A 64 -5.33 6.64 10.68
CA VAL A 64 -3.96 6.46 10.19
C VAL A 64 -3.78 7.28 8.93
N LEU A 65 -2.84 8.22 8.94
CA LEU A 65 -2.35 8.88 7.74
C LEU A 65 -1.27 8.00 7.11
N LYS A 66 -1.56 7.45 5.93
CA LYS A 66 -0.63 6.68 5.11
C LYS A 66 -0.14 7.56 3.97
N VAL A 67 1.16 7.79 3.89
CA VAL A 67 1.79 8.53 2.79
C VAL A 67 2.65 7.55 2.00
N VAL A 68 2.29 7.35 0.75
CA VAL A 68 2.85 6.32 -0.12
C VAL A 68 3.84 6.95 -1.09
N TRP A 69 4.99 6.32 -1.31
CA TRP A 69 5.84 6.70 -2.41
C TRP A 69 5.11 6.47 -3.75
N PRO A 70 4.95 7.53 -4.58
CA PRO A 70 4.17 7.44 -5.81
C PRO A 70 4.80 6.45 -6.80
N ARG A 71 4.09 5.36 -7.07
CA ARG A 71 4.45 4.33 -8.05
C ARG A 71 3.18 3.89 -8.78
N ALA A 72 3.35 3.27 -9.95
CA ALA A 72 2.22 2.77 -10.72
C ALA A 72 1.32 1.80 -9.93
N GLU A 73 1.92 1.00 -9.06
CA GLU A 73 1.21 0.00 -8.23
C GLU A 73 0.34 0.66 -7.14
N THR A 74 0.75 1.81 -6.63
CA THR A 74 0.06 2.52 -5.53
C THR A 74 -0.95 3.56 -6.03
N ALA A 75 -0.91 3.91 -7.31
CA ALA A 75 -1.73 4.98 -7.90
C ALA A 75 -3.24 4.72 -7.78
N THR A 76 -3.68 3.46 -7.73
CA THR A 76 -5.09 3.06 -7.70
C THR A 76 -5.56 2.49 -6.36
N GLU A 77 -4.72 2.46 -5.33
CA GLU A 77 -5.06 1.92 -4.01
C GLU A 77 -6.33 2.55 -3.44
N HIS A 78 -6.48 3.87 -3.54
CA HIS A 78 -7.65 4.61 -3.07
C HIS A 78 -8.96 4.19 -3.77
N LEU A 79 -8.91 3.77 -5.04
CA LEU A 79 -10.08 3.29 -5.77
C LEU A 79 -10.51 1.91 -5.28
N ALA A 80 -9.55 1.02 -5.02
CA ALA A 80 -9.81 -0.29 -4.45
C ALA A 80 -10.42 -0.17 -3.05
N LEU A 81 -9.84 0.65 -2.19
CA LEU A 81 -10.36 0.87 -0.84
C LEU A 81 -11.77 1.47 -0.84
N ARG A 82 -12.07 2.41 -1.74
CA ARG A 82 -13.43 2.93 -1.95
C ARG A 82 -14.40 1.85 -2.39
N ARG A 83 -13.97 0.93 -3.26
CA ARG A 83 -14.81 -0.15 -3.76
C ARG A 83 -15.16 -1.15 -2.68
N TRP A 84 -14.21 -1.48 -1.82
CA TRP A 84 -14.43 -2.39 -0.69
C TRP A 84 -15.18 -1.75 0.48
N ASP A 85 -15.07 -0.44 0.67
CA ASP A 85 -15.78 0.37 1.68
C ASP A 85 -15.79 -0.28 3.08
N GLY A 86 -14.66 -0.78 3.54
CA GLY A 86 -14.53 -1.45 4.83
C GLY A 86 -14.95 -2.92 4.86
N HIS A 87 -15.39 -3.50 3.73
CA HIS A 87 -15.79 -4.90 3.64
C HIS A 87 -14.57 -5.77 3.31
N GLY A 88 -13.94 -6.32 4.32
CA GLY A 88 -12.72 -7.16 4.18
C GLY A 88 -11.43 -6.37 3.97
N ALA A 89 -11.48 -5.04 3.89
CA ALA A 89 -10.33 -4.15 3.84
C ALA A 89 -10.55 -2.95 4.77
N VAL A 90 -9.47 -2.25 5.09
CA VAL A 90 -9.49 -1.03 5.88
C VAL A 90 -10.34 0.04 5.19
N ARG A 91 -11.17 0.76 5.96
CA ARG A 91 -12.01 1.84 5.44
C ARG A 91 -11.17 3.07 5.09
N LEU A 92 -11.39 3.61 3.89
CA LEU A 92 -10.83 4.88 3.46
C LEU A 92 -11.71 6.03 3.98
N LEU A 93 -11.12 6.94 4.75
CA LEU A 93 -11.80 8.13 5.27
C LEU A 93 -11.61 9.35 4.35
N ARG A 94 -10.37 9.56 3.89
CA ARG A 94 -10.00 10.65 2.96
C ARG A 94 -8.85 10.20 2.06
N ALA A 95 -8.77 10.73 0.85
CA ALA A 95 -7.66 10.48 -0.07
C ALA A 95 -7.23 11.75 -0.79
N ASP A 96 -5.92 11.86 -1.00
CA ASP A 96 -5.30 12.77 -1.97
C ASP A 96 -4.35 11.95 -2.85
N PRO A 97 -4.86 11.40 -3.96
CA PRO A 97 -4.06 10.56 -4.85
C PRO A 97 -2.90 11.31 -5.50
N ALA A 98 -3.01 12.65 -5.70
CA ALA A 98 -1.95 13.46 -6.30
C ALA A 98 -0.71 13.53 -5.40
N ARG A 99 -0.92 13.53 -4.08
CA ARG A 99 0.14 13.53 -3.08
C ARG A 99 0.46 12.12 -2.51
N GLY A 100 -0.22 11.08 -2.99
CA GLY A 100 -0.09 9.71 -2.47
C GLY A 100 -0.54 9.56 -1.02
N ALA A 101 -1.50 10.38 -0.55
CA ALA A 101 -1.94 10.41 0.83
C ALA A 101 -3.32 9.77 1.01
N LEU A 102 -3.43 8.88 2.00
CA LEU A 102 -4.66 8.20 2.39
C LEU A 102 -4.87 8.37 3.90
N LEU A 103 -6.07 8.78 4.30
CA LEU A 103 -6.52 8.72 5.67
C LEU A 103 -7.40 7.48 5.82
N LEU A 104 -6.99 6.58 6.68
CA LEU A 104 -7.60 5.26 6.87
C LEU A 104 -8.13 5.13 8.29
N GLU A 105 -9.16 4.31 8.49
CA GLU A 105 -9.52 3.91 9.85
C GLU A 105 -8.34 3.22 10.55
N ARG A 106 -8.27 3.36 11.87
CA ARG A 106 -7.24 2.71 12.67
C ARG A 106 -7.69 1.31 13.05
N LEU A 107 -6.93 0.32 12.61
CA LEU A 107 -7.09 -1.07 13.03
C LEU A 107 -6.30 -1.35 14.32
N THR A 108 -6.61 -2.46 14.97
CA THR A 108 -5.81 -3.01 16.08
C THR A 108 -4.44 -3.49 15.57
N THR A 109 -3.55 -3.82 16.49
CA THR A 109 -2.24 -4.40 16.16
C THR A 109 -2.26 -5.93 16.12
N GLU A 110 -3.42 -6.53 16.34
CA GLU A 110 -3.60 -7.98 16.23
C GLU A 110 -3.49 -8.41 14.78
N ASP A 111 -2.71 -9.44 14.53
CA ASP A 111 -2.52 -10.03 13.21
C ASP A 111 -2.67 -11.56 13.28
N LEU A 112 -2.41 -12.25 12.18
CA LEU A 112 -2.57 -13.69 12.09
C LEU A 112 -1.31 -14.50 12.49
N THR A 113 -0.25 -13.83 12.95
CA THR A 113 1.03 -14.52 13.29
C THR A 113 0.91 -15.38 14.54
N GLU A 114 -0.01 -15.03 15.46
CA GLU A 114 -0.28 -15.78 16.68
C GLU A 114 -1.47 -16.77 16.54
N VAL A 115 -2.03 -16.89 15.33
CA VAL A 115 -3.20 -17.72 15.06
C VAL A 115 -2.74 -19.02 14.42
N TRP A 116 -3.38 -20.16 14.76
CA TRP A 116 -3.12 -21.44 14.14
C TRP A 116 -3.33 -21.39 12.62
N ASP A 117 -2.47 -22.04 11.85
CA ASP A 117 -2.45 -22.01 10.39
C ASP A 117 -3.82 -22.29 9.76
N GLU A 118 -4.56 -23.29 10.27
CA GLU A 118 -5.89 -23.60 9.77
C GLU A 118 -6.87 -22.45 9.95
N GLN A 119 -6.88 -21.82 11.13
CA GLN A 119 -7.73 -20.65 11.41
C GLN A 119 -7.31 -19.43 10.59
N ALA A 120 -6.01 -19.21 10.44
CA ALA A 120 -5.48 -18.15 9.59
C ALA A 120 -5.93 -18.34 8.14
N CYS A 121 -5.86 -19.57 7.61
CA CYS A 121 -6.35 -19.90 6.26
C CYS A 121 -7.86 -19.66 6.11
N GLU A 122 -8.67 -19.98 7.12
CA GLU A 122 -10.12 -19.72 7.11
C GLU A 122 -10.42 -18.21 7.08
N VAL A 123 -9.68 -17.42 7.89
CA VAL A 123 -9.80 -15.95 7.91
C VAL A 123 -9.45 -15.39 6.54
N VAL A 124 -8.31 -15.77 5.98
CA VAL A 124 -7.87 -15.36 4.64
C VAL A 124 -8.89 -15.76 3.58
N GLY A 125 -9.40 -16.99 3.61
CA GLY A 125 -10.42 -17.45 2.67
C GLY A 125 -11.73 -16.65 2.74
N ARG A 126 -12.14 -16.20 3.93
CA ARG A 126 -13.30 -15.29 4.10
C ARG A 126 -13.02 -13.89 3.53
N LEU A 127 -11.83 -13.34 3.80
CA LEU A 127 -11.42 -12.05 3.26
C LEU A 127 -11.36 -12.07 1.73
N TYR A 128 -10.82 -13.11 1.12
CA TYR A 128 -10.82 -13.27 -0.33
C TYR A 128 -12.23 -13.23 -0.92
N ARG A 129 -13.20 -13.91 -0.30
CA ARG A 129 -14.60 -13.88 -0.78
C ARG A 129 -15.21 -12.49 -0.70
N GLN A 130 -14.85 -11.69 0.30
CA GLN A 130 -15.34 -10.31 0.45
C GLN A 130 -14.65 -9.35 -0.53
N LEU A 131 -13.36 -9.56 -0.79
CA LEU A 131 -12.55 -8.70 -1.65
C LEU A 131 -12.72 -9.00 -3.14
N HIS A 132 -13.18 -10.21 -3.51
CA HIS A 132 -13.48 -10.58 -4.89
C HIS A 132 -14.82 -9.97 -5.33
N VAL A 133 -14.79 -8.69 -5.65
CA VAL A 133 -15.91 -7.94 -6.21
C VAL A 133 -15.60 -7.54 -7.64
N ASP A 134 -16.64 -7.13 -8.41
CA ASP A 134 -16.44 -6.64 -9.76
C ASP A 134 -15.42 -5.51 -9.80
N PRO A 135 -14.45 -5.55 -10.71
CA PRO A 135 -13.39 -4.56 -10.76
C PRO A 135 -13.94 -3.20 -11.19
N TYR A 136 -13.33 -2.12 -10.67
CA TYR A 136 -13.56 -0.79 -11.21
C TYR A 136 -12.85 -0.62 -12.56
N PRO A 137 -13.29 0.32 -13.44
CA PRO A 137 -12.77 0.44 -14.81
C PRO A 137 -11.24 0.61 -14.92
N GLN A 138 -10.63 1.28 -13.93
CA GLN A 138 -9.19 1.54 -13.88
C GLN A 138 -8.40 0.43 -13.15
N ALA A 139 -9.06 -0.65 -12.73
CA ALA A 139 -8.40 -1.73 -11.99
C ALA A 139 -7.30 -2.38 -12.86
N PRO A 140 -6.07 -2.47 -12.36
CA PRO A 140 -5.01 -3.17 -13.07
C PRO A 140 -5.33 -4.66 -13.16
N ARG A 141 -5.22 -5.22 -14.36
CA ARG A 141 -5.45 -6.67 -14.56
C ARG A 141 -4.23 -7.46 -14.10
N LEU A 142 -4.46 -8.49 -13.29
CA LEU A 142 -3.41 -9.40 -12.84
C LEU A 142 -2.61 -10.00 -14.02
N SER A 143 -3.30 -10.35 -15.12
CA SER A 143 -2.65 -10.86 -16.32
C SER A 143 -1.67 -9.86 -16.96
N THR A 144 -1.98 -8.55 -16.91
CA THR A 144 -1.08 -7.51 -17.42
C THR A 144 0.14 -7.36 -16.48
N TRP A 145 -0.08 -7.41 -15.19
CA TRP A 145 0.99 -7.37 -14.20
C TRP A 145 1.90 -8.61 -14.34
N ALA A 146 1.34 -9.81 -14.37
CA ALA A 146 2.08 -11.06 -14.52
C ALA A 146 2.94 -11.07 -15.80
N ARG A 147 2.40 -10.57 -16.93
CA ARG A 147 3.16 -10.45 -18.17
C ARG A 147 4.37 -9.53 -18.04
N ARG A 148 4.20 -8.36 -17.41
CA ARG A 148 5.32 -7.43 -17.15
C ARG A 148 6.39 -8.07 -16.27
N GLN A 149 6.00 -8.83 -15.24
CA GLN A 149 6.95 -9.53 -14.39
C GLN A 149 7.69 -10.62 -15.18
N ALA A 150 7.00 -11.39 -16.01
CA ALA A 150 7.62 -12.41 -16.86
C ALA A 150 8.62 -11.78 -17.86
N GLU A 151 8.27 -10.65 -18.48
CA GLU A 151 9.18 -9.89 -19.36
C GLU A 151 10.41 -9.38 -18.59
N ALA A 152 10.23 -8.81 -17.38
CA ALA A 152 11.34 -8.36 -16.53
C ALA A 152 12.27 -9.51 -16.15
N LEU A 153 11.73 -10.67 -15.75
CA LEU A 153 12.52 -11.87 -15.46
C LEU A 153 13.29 -12.38 -16.67
N THR A 154 12.72 -12.26 -17.86
CA THR A 154 13.38 -12.64 -19.11
C THR A 154 14.60 -11.74 -19.42
N THR A 155 14.52 -10.45 -19.10
CA THR A 155 15.66 -9.52 -19.23
C THR A 155 16.77 -9.76 -18.21
N MET A 156 16.43 -10.39 -17.06
CA MET A 156 17.38 -10.76 -16.00
C MET A 156 18.00 -12.16 -16.21
N ARG A 157 17.92 -12.72 -17.40
CA ARG A 157 18.31 -14.09 -17.73
C ARG A 157 19.70 -14.50 -17.26
N ASP A 158 20.64 -13.57 -17.29
CA ASP A 158 22.04 -13.82 -16.89
C ASP A 158 22.24 -13.81 -15.36
N ALA A 159 21.26 -13.31 -14.60
CA ALA A 159 21.30 -13.22 -13.16
C ALA A 159 20.54 -14.33 -12.42
N LEU A 160 19.72 -15.11 -13.12
CA LEU A 160 18.85 -16.13 -12.52
C LEU A 160 19.14 -17.54 -13.06
N PRO A 161 19.04 -18.59 -12.21
CA PRO A 161 19.15 -19.98 -12.66
C PRO A 161 18.08 -20.31 -13.73
N ARG A 162 18.48 -20.99 -14.82
CA ARG A 162 17.62 -21.35 -15.95
C ARG A 162 16.28 -21.97 -15.55
N ARG A 163 16.30 -22.90 -14.57
CA ARG A 163 15.08 -23.57 -14.10
C ARG A 163 14.05 -22.64 -13.49
N VAL A 164 14.47 -21.49 -12.91
CA VAL A 164 13.54 -20.48 -12.36
C VAL A 164 12.81 -19.77 -13.50
N ILE A 165 13.52 -19.48 -14.59
CA ILE A 165 12.94 -18.84 -15.78
C ILE A 165 11.97 -19.77 -16.51
N GLU A 166 12.29 -21.06 -16.57
CA GLU A 166 11.43 -22.08 -17.19
C GLU A 166 10.12 -22.28 -16.42
N GLN A 167 10.18 -22.26 -15.07
CA GLN A 167 9.00 -22.38 -14.21
C GLN A 167 8.04 -21.18 -14.29
N VAL A 168 8.53 -19.99 -14.60
CA VAL A 168 7.69 -18.78 -14.70
C VAL A 168 7.02 -18.69 -16.08
N ASN A 169 7.56 -19.33 -17.11
CA ASN A 169 7.04 -19.32 -18.49
C ASN A 169 6.16 -20.55 -18.82
N SER A 170 5.97 -21.47 -17.90
CA SER A 170 5.09 -22.63 -18.01
C SER A 170 3.70 -22.34 -17.39
#